data_209313fba15723e40f39ee05b1ec581c
#
_entry.id   209313fba15723e40f39ee05b1ec581c
#
_cell.length_a   1.000
_cell.length_b   1.000
_cell.length_c   1.000
_cell.angle_alpha   90.00
_cell.angle_beta   90.00
_cell.angle_gamma   90.00
#
_symmetry.space_group_name_H-M   'P 1'
#
loop_
_entity.id
_entity.type
_entity.pdbx_description
1 polymer ?
#
loop_
_entity_poly.entity_id
_entity_poly.type
_entity_poly.pdbx_seq_one_letter_code
_entity_poly.pdbx_strand_id
1 'polypeptide(L)'
;MIKTAVMGYGTIGSGVAEILDQNKAEVAKSAGQEVELKYVLDLRDFPDSPVADKIIHDFKIIEEDPEVQVVVETMGGLNPAYPFVKACLLAGKHVVTSNKALVAAYGTELLAIAKEKQVNFFFEASVGGGIPIIRPLYRCLMGERIEEITGILNGTTNYILTKMDK
;
A
#
# COMPACT_ATOMS: atom_id res chain seq x y z
N MET A 1 -11.65 16.34 3.69
CA MET A 1 -11.89 14.99 3.11
C MET A 1 -10.63 14.56 2.38
N ILE A 2 -10.10 13.37 2.66
CA ILE A 2 -8.95 12.78 1.95
C ILE A 2 -9.49 11.95 0.80
N LYS A 3 -9.07 12.25 -0.44
CA LYS A 3 -9.38 11.42 -1.61
C LYS A 3 -8.26 10.42 -1.87
N THR A 4 -8.64 9.16 -2.07
CA THR A 4 -7.73 8.04 -2.24
C THR A 4 -7.91 7.38 -3.60
N ALA A 5 -6.84 6.74 -4.09
CA ALA A 5 -6.88 5.85 -5.23
C ALA A 5 -6.25 4.49 -4.87
N VAL A 6 -6.78 3.42 -5.43
CA VAL A 6 -6.23 2.06 -5.30
C VAL A 6 -5.69 1.62 -6.66
N MET A 7 -4.45 1.18 -6.71
CA MET A 7 -3.82 0.62 -7.90
C MET A 7 -3.74 -0.90 -7.78
N GLY A 8 -4.54 -1.61 -8.60
CA GLY A 8 -4.75 -3.04 -8.57
C GLY A 8 -6.02 -3.43 -7.81
N TYR A 9 -6.96 -4.09 -8.48
CA TYR A 9 -8.22 -4.56 -7.89
C TYR A 9 -8.26 -6.10 -7.79
N GLY A 10 -7.17 -6.66 -7.24
CA GLY A 10 -7.09 -8.05 -6.83
C GLY A 10 -7.61 -8.25 -5.40
N THR A 11 -7.26 -9.37 -4.77
CA THR A 11 -7.70 -9.71 -3.40
C THR A 11 -7.39 -8.61 -2.38
N ILE A 12 -6.21 -8.00 -2.45
CA ILE A 12 -5.82 -6.95 -1.50
C ILE A 12 -6.53 -5.64 -1.83
N GLY A 13 -6.54 -5.23 -3.10
CA GLY A 13 -7.15 -3.97 -3.50
C GLY A 13 -8.66 -3.94 -3.32
N SER A 14 -9.37 -5.03 -3.60
CA SER A 14 -10.80 -5.15 -3.31
C SER A 14 -11.08 -5.08 -1.81
N GLY A 15 -10.25 -5.73 -0.98
CA GLY A 15 -10.37 -5.63 0.49
C GLY A 15 -10.13 -4.20 1.02
N VAL A 16 -9.19 -3.45 0.42
CA VAL A 16 -9.00 -2.03 0.76
C VAL A 16 -10.24 -1.20 0.41
N ALA A 17 -10.81 -1.40 -0.79
CA ALA A 17 -12.01 -0.70 -1.22
C ALA A 17 -13.21 -1.03 -0.30
N GLU A 18 -13.37 -2.30 0.08
CA GLU A 18 -14.40 -2.76 0.99
C GLU A 18 -14.27 -2.11 2.38
N ILE A 19 -13.07 -2.06 2.95
CA ILE A 19 -12.82 -1.40 4.24
C ILE A 19 -13.15 0.09 4.18
N LEU A 20 -12.75 0.77 3.11
CA LEU A 20 -13.04 2.20 2.93
C LEU A 20 -14.54 2.47 2.77
N ASP A 21 -15.31 1.51 2.30
CA ASP A 21 -16.77 1.63 2.18
C ASP A 21 -17.51 1.22 3.45
N GLN A 22 -17.21 0.04 4.01
CA GLN A 22 -17.93 -0.51 5.16
C GLN A 22 -17.57 0.16 6.48
N ASN A 23 -16.30 0.55 6.65
CA ASN A 23 -15.78 1.09 7.91
C ASN A 23 -15.53 2.61 7.83
N LYS A 24 -16.31 3.33 7.04
CA LYS A 24 -16.14 4.79 6.81
C LYS A 24 -16.03 5.59 8.10
N ALA A 25 -16.87 5.31 9.08
CA ALA A 25 -16.91 6.04 10.34
C ALA A 25 -15.63 5.82 11.18
N GLU A 26 -15.17 4.58 11.29
CA GLU A 26 -13.96 4.21 12.02
C GLU A 26 -12.70 4.76 11.35
N VAL A 27 -12.65 4.67 10.01
CA VAL A 27 -11.55 5.23 9.21
C VAL A 27 -11.50 6.74 9.36
N ALA A 28 -12.66 7.43 9.24
CA ALA A 28 -12.73 8.88 9.40
C ALA A 28 -12.33 9.32 10.81
N LYS A 29 -12.76 8.59 11.84
CA LYS A 29 -12.37 8.85 13.23
C LYS A 29 -10.87 8.72 13.44
N SER A 30 -10.25 7.68 12.86
CA SER A 30 -8.80 7.44 12.97
C SER A 30 -7.98 8.44 12.18
N ALA A 31 -8.46 8.86 11.00
CA ALA A 31 -7.80 9.84 10.13
C ALA A 31 -8.05 11.31 10.55
N GLY A 32 -9.01 11.55 11.45
CA GLY A 32 -9.43 12.90 11.84
C GLY A 32 -10.28 13.63 10.79
N GLN A 33 -10.60 12.97 9.67
CA GLN A 33 -11.43 13.49 8.60
C GLN A 33 -11.92 12.35 7.70
N GLU A 34 -12.95 12.61 6.90
CA GLU A 34 -13.48 11.63 5.93
C GLU A 34 -12.42 11.20 4.92
N VAL A 35 -12.44 9.91 4.59
CA VAL A 35 -11.59 9.28 3.57
C VAL A 35 -12.49 8.66 2.51
N GLU A 36 -12.30 9.07 1.26
CA GLU A 36 -13.11 8.65 0.12
C GLU A 36 -12.24 7.92 -0.92
N LEU A 37 -12.73 6.77 -1.41
CA LEU A 37 -12.17 6.11 -2.58
C LEU A 37 -12.68 6.80 -3.86
N LYS A 38 -11.77 7.46 -4.59
CA LYS A 38 -12.09 8.18 -5.84
C LYS A 38 -11.86 7.32 -7.06
N TYR A 39 -10.73 6.61 -7.14
CA TYR A 39 -10.33 5.82 -8.29
C TYR A 39 -9.83 4.44 -7.91
N VAL A 40 -10.07 3.49 -8.81
CA VAL A 40 -9.49 2.15 -8.78
C VAL A 40 -8.85 1.88 -10.14
N LEU A 41 -7.53 1.77 -10.19
CA LEU A 41 -6.79 1.46 -11.40
C LEU A 41 -6.65 -0.07 -11.56
N ASP A 42 -7.21 -0.61 -12.61
CA ASP A 42 -6.98 -2.01 -13.04
C ASP A 42 -7.12 -2.10 -14.56
N LEU A 43 -6.50 -3.11 -15.16
CA LEU A 43 -6.61 -3.35 -16.61
C LEU A 43 -7.92 -4.06 -16.97
N ARG A 44 -8.60 -4.63 -15.99
CA ARG A 44 -9.85 -5.39 -16.15
C ARG A 44 -11.04 -4.53 -15.74
N ASP A 45 -12.19 -4.82 -16.32
CA ASP A 45 -13.48 -4.32 -15.88
C ASP A 45 -14.09 -5.21 -14.79
N PHE A 46 -14.85 -4.61 -13.89
CA PHE A 46 -15.54 -5.29 -12.80
C PHE A 46 -17.00 -4.78 -12.72
N PRO A 47 -17.85 -5.13 -13.70
CA PRO A 47 -19.20 -4.53 -13.85
C PRO A 47 -20.12 -4.83 -12.65
N ASP A 48 -19.92 -5.96 -11.97
CA ASP A 48 -20.72 -6.36 -10.81
C ASP A 48 -20.14 -5.86 -9.47
N SER A 49 -19.04 -5.10 -9.52
CA SER A 49 -18.41 -4.57 -8.31
C SER A 49 -19.09 -3.29 -7.84
N PRO A 50 -19.19 -3.07 -6.50
CA PRO A 50 -19.69 -1.80 -5.94
C PRO A 50 -18.83 -0.58 -6.31
N VAL A 51 -17.64 -0.78 -6.87
CA VAL A 51 -16.72 0.28 -7.32
C VAL A 51 -16.62 0.35 -8.85
N ALA A 52 -17.55 -0.27 -9.60
CA ALA A 52 -17.54 -0.30 -11.06
C ALA A 52 -17.42 1.11 -11.68
N ASP A 53 -18.10 2.08 -11.09
CA ASP A 53 -18.09 3.49 -11.51
C ASP A 53 -16.77 4.22 -11.23
N LYS A 54 -15.86 3.62 -10.44
CA LYS A 54 -14.56 4.18 -10.05
C LYS A 54 -13.38 3.52 -10.77
N ILE A 55 -13.65 2.48 -11.57
CA ILE A 55 -12.62 1.78 -12.34
C ILE A 55 -12.08 2.69 -13.45
N ILE A 56 -10.78 2.81 -13.48
CA ILE A 56 -10.03 3.52 -14.52
C ILE A 56 -8.90 2.63 -15.05
N HIS A 57 -8.49 2.89 -16.31
CA HIS A 57 -7.45 2.10 -16.99
C HIS A 57 -6.18 2.89 -17.28
N ASP A 58 -6.21 4.20 -17.09
CA ASP A 58 -5.05 5.07 -17.30
C ASP A 58 -4.53 5.62 -15.97
N PHE A 59 -3.26 5.31 -15.67
CA PHE A 59 -2.57 5.79 -14.48
C PHE A 59 -2.46 7.31 -14.42
N LYS A 60 -2.39 7.99 -15.57
CA LYS A 60 -2.26 9.44 -15.60
C LYS A 60 -3.42 10.17 -14.91
N ILE A 61 -4.60 9.58 -14.91
CA ILE A 61 -5.77 10.12 -14.19
C ILE A 61 -5.47 10.26 -12.69
N ILE A 62 -4.75 9.29 -12.10
CA ILE A 62 -4.33 9.36 -10.70
C ILE A 62 -3.17 10.35 -10.52
N GLU A 63 -2.17 10.27 -11.39
CA GLU A 63 -0.96 11.09 -11.30
C GLU A 63 -1.28 12.59 -11.36
N GLU A 64 -2.10 12.99 -12.34
CA GLU A 64 -2.40 14.38 -12.64
C GLU A 64 -3.52 14.99 -11.78
N ASP A 65 -4.32 14.16 -11.09
CA ASP A 65 -5.42 14.68 -10.26
C ASP A 65 -4.90 15.24 -8.91
N PRO A 66 -4.96 16.56 -8.70
CA PRO A 66 -4.48 17.18 -7.47
C PRO A 66 -5.33 16.86 -6.24
N GLU A 67 -6.55 16.36 -6.42
CA GLU A 67 -7.41 15.97 -5.30
C GLU A 67 -7.02 14.63 -4.68
N VAL A 68 -6.36 13.73 -5.45
CA VAL A 68 -5.87 12.46 -4.94
C VAL A 68 -4.65 12.69 -4.06
N GLN A 69 -4.82 12.48 -2.77
CA GLN A 69 -3.79 12.71 -1.76
C GLN A 69 -3.07 11.42 -1.34
N VAL A 70 -3.77 10.30 -1.33
CA VAL A 70 -3.23 9.00 -0.90
C VAL A 70 -3.45 7.96 -2.00
N VAL A 71 -2.42 7.21 -2.32
CA VAL A 71 -2.47 6.12 -3.31
C VAL A 71 -2.07 4.81 -2.62
N VAL A 72 -2.90 3.79 -2.79
CA VAL A 72 -2.66 2.44 -2.27
C VAL A 72 -2.25 1.52 -3.42
N GLU A 73 -1.02 1.02 -3.40
CA GLU A 73 -0.48 0.10 -4.41
C GLU A 73 -0.62 -1.35 -3.94
N THR A 74 -1.32 -2.16 -4.74
CA THR A 74 -1.60 -3.57 -4.48
C THR A 74 -1.46 -4.44 -5.74
N MET A 75 -0.74 -3.95 -6.76
CA MET A 75 -0.57 -4.65 -8.04
C MET A 75 0.39 -5.83 -7.95
N GLY A 76 1.40 -5.73 -7.08
CA GLY A 76 2.47 -6.72 -6.98
C GLY A 76 3.51 -6.63 -8.11
N GLY A 77 4.63 -7.34 -7.93
CA GLY A 77 5.75 -7.27 -8.87
C GLY A 77 6.45 -5.91 -8.89
N LEU A 78 7.34 -5.69 -9.86
CA LEU A 78 8.10 -4.44 -9.98
C LEU A 78 7.53 -3.51 -11.06
N ASN A 79 7.01 -4.08 -12.13
CA ASN A 79 6.43 -3.34 -13.25
C ASN A 79 4.93 -3.65 -13.38
N PRO A 80 4.06 -2.64 -13.45
CA PRO A 80 4.33 -1.19 -13.48
C PRO A 80 4.42 -0.53 -12.09
N ALA A 81 4.44 -1.30 -10.99
CA ALA A 81 4.35 -0.76 -9.63
C ALA A 81 5.41 0.31 -9.31
N TYR A 82 6.69 0.04 -9.65
CA TYR A 82 7.77 0.98 -9.36
C TYR A 82 7.62 2.33 -10.06
N PRO A 83 7.47 2.43 -11.40
CA PRO A 83 7.30 3.73 -12.04
C PRO A 83 6.07 4.48 -11.54
N PHE A 84 4.96 3.80 -11.25
CA PHE A 84 3.74 4.45 -10.78
C PHE A 84 3.88 4.97 -9.36
N VAL A 85 4.45 4.19 -8.45
CA VAL A 85 4.71 4.63 -7.07
C VAL A 85 5.67 5.81 -7.05
N LYS A 86 6.75 5.74 -7.84
CA LYS A 86 7.71 6.84 -7.96
C LYS A 86 7.06 8.11 -8.48
N ALA A 87 6.23 8.02 -9.52
CA ALA A 87 5.51 9.16 -10.08
C ALA A 87 4.53 9.77 -9.05
N CYS A 88 3.79 8.94 -8.32
CA CYS A 88 2.90 9.42 -7.25
C CYS A 88 3.67 10.20 -6.17
N LEU A 89 4.79 9.67 -5.69
CA LEU A 89 5.60 10.37 -4.68
C LEU A 89 6.17 11.69 -5.22
N LEU A 90 6.65 11.71 -6.47
CA LEU A 90 7.15 12.92 -7.14
C LEU A 90 6.05 13.96 -7.32
N ALA A 91 4.81 13.53 -7.58
CA ALA A 91 3.60 14.36 -7.67
C ALA A 91 3.08 14.84 -6.29
N GLY A 92 3.79 14.54 -5.20
CA GLY A 92 3.41 14.99 -3.86
C GLY A 92 2.28 14.18 -3.22
N LYS A 93 2.04 12.95 -3.67
CA LYS A 93 1.02 12.06 -3.11
C LYS A 93 1.63 11.11 -2.08
N HIS A 94 0.90 10.85 -0.99
CA HIS A 94 1.27 9.81 -0.03
C HIS A 94 1.02 8.43 -0.65
N VAL A 95 1.91 7.48 -0.42
CA VAL A 95 1.77 6.11 -0.96
C VAL A 95 1.81 5.08 0.16
N VAL A 96 0.91 4.10 0.05
CA VAL A 96 0.85 2.90 0.89
C VAL A 96 1.01 1.69 -0.02
N THR A 97 1.91 0.76 0.29
CA THR A 97 2.10 -0.45 -0.53
C THR A 97 2.14 -1.72 0.33
N SER A 98 1.63 -2.81 -0.23
CA SER A 98 1.79 -4.18 0.27
C SER A 98 2.84 -4.98 -0.50
N ASN A 99 3.54 -4.36 -1.44
CA ASN A 99 4.41 -4.99 -2.42
C ASN A 99 5.83 -5.21 -1.87
N LYS A 100 6.08 -6.41 -1.33
CA LYS A 100 7.39 -6.76 -0.78
C LYS A 100 8.55 -6.69 -1.79
N ALA A 101 8.29 -7.04 -3.07
CA ALA A 101 9.32 -7.00 -4.11
C ALA A 101 9.73 -5.55 -4.42
N LEU A 102 8.75 -4.64 -4.50
CA LEU A 102 8.98 -3.21 -4.69
C LEU A 102 9.82 -2.62 -3.55
N VAL A 103 9.44 -2.90 -2.31
CA VAL A 103 10.15 -2.37 -1.13
C VAL A 103 11.56 -2.96 -1.04
N ALA A 104 11.75 -4.25 -1.33
CA ALA A 104 13.06 -4.88 -1.32
C ALA A 104 14.00 -4.29 -2.38
N ALA A 105 13.50 -4.00 -3.58
CA ALA A 105 14.31 -3.50 -4.68
C ALA A 105 14.55 -1.99 -4.64
N TYR A 106 13.53 -1.20 -4.26
CA TYR A 106 13.54 0.26 -4.43
C TYR A 106 13.14 1.03 -3.15
N GLY A 107 12.95 0.35 -2.02
CA GLY A 107 12.48 0.99 -0.78
C GLY A 107 13.33 2.17 -0.33
N THR A 108 14.65 2.05 -0.39
CA THR A 108 15.57 3.13 -0.01
C THR A 108 15.40 4.36 -0.89
N GLU A 109 15.31 4.19 -2.21
CA GLU A 109 15.09 5.28 -3.17
C GLU A 109 13.74 5.95 -2.95
N LEU A 110 12.67 5.15 -2.84
CA LEU A 110 11.31 5.66 -2.64
C LEU A 110 11.16 6.42 -1.31
N LEU A 111 11.82 5.96 -0.24
CA LEU A 111 11.89 6.68 1.03
C LEU A 111 12.64 8.02 0.91
N ALA A 112 13.71 8.07 0.13
CA ALA A 112 14.45 9.31 -0.12
C ALA A 112 13.58 10.33 -0.87
N ILE A 113 12.86 9.90 -1.91
CA ILE A 113 11.92 10.75 -2.66
C ILE A 113 10.79 11.23 -1.74
N ALA A 114 10.18 10.33 -0.95
CA ALA A 114 9.12 10.69 -0.03
C ALA A 114 9.57 11.74 0.99
N LYS A 115 10.79 11.62 1.52
CA LYS A 115 11.40 12.60 2.42
C LYS A 115 11.61 13.95 1.72
N GLU A 116 12.17 13.96 0.51
CA GLU A 116 12.39 15.19 -0.28
C GLU A 116 11.08 15.91 -0.56
N LYS A 117 10.04 15.17 -0.96
CA LYS A 117 8.71 15.70 -1.27
C LYS A 117 7.83 15.97 -0.06
N GLN A 118 8.30 15.65 1.15
CA GLN A 118 7.55 15.78 2.41
C GLN A 118 6.22 15.01 2.42
N VAL A 119 6.21 13.84 1.77
CA VAL A 119 5.09 12.89 1.75
C VAL A 119 5.46 11.60 2.47
N ASN A 120 4.47 10.77 2.73
CA ASN A 120 4.69 9.50 3.41
C ASN A 120 4.73 8.34 2.40
N PHE A 121 5.66 7.41 2.63
CA PHE A 121 5.71 6.10 1.98
C PHE A 121 5.57 5.02 3.06
N PHE A 122 4.41 4.36 3.11
CA PHE A 122 4.09 3.33 4.09
C PHE A 122 4.07 1.95 3.45
N PHE A 123 4.72 0.99 4.09
CA PHE A 123 4.89 -0.37 3.57
C PHE A 123 4.75 -1.46 4.65
N GLU A 124 4.02 -1.18 5.73
CA GLU A 124 3.78 -2.14 6.82
C GLU A 124 3.27 -3.48 6.30
N ALA A 125 2.30 -3.46 5.38
CA ALA A 125 1.70 -4.67 4.81
C ALA A 125 2.62 -5.45 3.84
N SER A 126 3.80 -4.93 3.51
CA SER A 126 4.80 -5.66 2.72
C SER A 126 5.55 -6.71 3.54
N VAL A 127 5.46 -6.64 4.86
CA VAL A 127 6.11 -7.56 5.80
C VAL A 127 5.08 -8.04 6.84
N GLY A 128 4.98 -9.36 7.03
CA GLY A 128 4.12 -9.94 8.08
C GLY A 128 2.61 -9.91 7.80
N GLY A 129 2.16 -9.39 6.67
CA GLY A 129 0.75 -9.27 6.32
C GLY A 129 -0.01 -8.41 7.33
N GLY A 130 -0.95 -9.00 8.08
CA GLY A 130 -1.71 -8.32 9.12
C GLY A 130 -0.99 -8.14 10.46
N ILE A 131 0.23 -8.67 10.60
CA ILE A 131 1.03 -8.56 11.84
C ILE A 131 1.88 -7.30 11.75
N PRO A 132 1.66 -6.30 12.63
CA PRO A 132 2.45 -5.07 12.62
C PRO A 132 3.87 -5.36 13.13
N ILE A 133 4.90 -5.01 12.34
CA ILE A 133 6.31 -5.20 12.67
C ILE A 133 7.17 -3.96 12.42
N ILE A 134 7.02 -3.32 11.26
CA ILE A 134 7.85 -2.17 10.87
C ILE A 134 7.59 -0.97 11.80
N ARG A 135 6.32 -0.63 11.99
CA ARG A 135 5.93 0.50 12.83
C ARG A 135 6.30 0.31 14.31
N PRO A 136 6.09 -0.86 14.95
CA PRO A 136 6.59 -1.13 16.30
C PRO A 136 8.10 -1.01 16.41
N LEU A 137 8.89 -1.60 15.50
CA LEU A 137 10.35 -1.48 15.48
C LEU A 137 10.79 -0.01 15.40
N TYR A 138 10.20 0.75 14.50
CA TYR A 138 10.59 2.14 14.29
C TYR A 138 10.13 3.08 15.41
N ARG A 139 8.91 2.90 15.96
CA ARG A 139 8.34 3.83 16.95
C ARG A 139 8.63 3.46 18.39
N CYS A 140 8.61 2.15 18.72
CA CYS A 140 8.79 1.72 20.09
C CYS A 140 10.27 1.59 20.49
N LEU A 141 11.14 1.35 19.51
CA LEU A 141 12.58 1.13 19.73
C LEU A 141 13.44 2.28 19.18
N MET A 142 12.88 3.48 19.06
CA MET A 142 13.57 4.66 18.50
C MET A 142 14.87 5.04 19.24
N GLY A 143 14.99 4.72 20.52
CA GLY A 143 16.18 4.99 21.32
C GLY A 143 17.19 3.85 21.35
N GLU A 144 16.86 2.72 20.74
CA GLU A 144 17.66 1.49 20.82
C GLU A 144 18.52 1.29 19.58
N ARG A 145 19.67 0.67 19.76
CA ARG A 145 20.50 0.15 18.68
C ARG A 145 20.17 -1.33 18.48
N ILE A 146 19.42 -1.63 17.43
CA ILE A 146 19.10 -3.01 17.07
C ILE A 146 20.36 -3.66 16.48
N GLU A 147 20.87 -4.70 17.14
CA GLU A 147 22.05 -5.44 16.69
C GLU A 147 21.68 -6.68 15.88
N GLU A 148 20.57 -7.33 16.23
CA GLU A 148 20.11 -8.55 15.55
C GLU A 148 18.59 -8.64 15.55
N ILE A 149 18.02 -9.18 14.46
CA ILE A 149 16.60 -9.54 14.35
C ILE A 149 16.53 -11.00 13.92
N THR A 150 15.95 -11.85 14.77
CA THR A 150 15.76 -13.27 14.49
C THR A 150 14.27 -13.58 14.42
N GLY A 151 13.84 -14.36 13.43
CA GLY A 151 12.43 -14.73 13.27
C GLY A 151 12.13 -15.57 12.05
N ILE A 152 10.89 -16.05 11.96
CA ILE A 152 10.33 -16.72 10.77
C ILE A 152 9.64 -15.63 9.94
N LEU A 153 10.31 -15.20 8.87
CA LEU A 153 9.86 -14.05 8.06
C LEU A 153 9.00 -14.46 6.85
N ASN A 154 8.84 -15.75 6.58
CA ASN A 154 8.03 -16.27 5.46
C ASN A 154 7.17 -17.45 5.90
N GLY A 155 5.86 -17.23 5.99
CA GLY A 155 4.88 -18.26 6.38
C GLY A 155 4.73 -19.37 5.33
N THR A 156 4.72 -19.03 4.05
CA THR A 156 4.52 -19.99 2.95
C THR A 156 5.64 -21.02 2.88
N THR A 157 6.89 -20.58 2.89
CA THR A 157 8.04 -21.48 2.86
C THR A 157 8.08 -22.37 4.10
N ASN A 158 7.84 -21.81 5.27
CA ASN A 158 7.78 -22.57 6.52
C ASN A 158 6.66 -23.63 6.50
N TYR A 159 5.48 -23.30 5.96
CA TYR A 159 4.39 -24.25 5.78
C TYR A 159 4.78 -25.40 4.84
N ILE A 160 5.41 -25.10 3.70
CA ILE A 160 5.87 -26.11 2.73
C ILE A 160 6.87 -27.05 3.38
N LEU A 161 7.91 -26.51 4.02
CA LEU A 161 8.94 -27.31 4.71
C LEU A 161 8.34 -28.19 5.80
N THR A 162 7.42 -27.66 6.61
CA THR A 162 6.71 -28.44 7.64
C THR A 162 5.88 -29.57 7.04
N LYS A 163 5.30 -29.39 5.83
CA LYS A 163 4.56 -30.45 5.15
C LYS A 163 5.45 -31.51 4.50
N MET A 164 6.67 -31.12 4.12
CA MET A 164 7.66 -32.07 3.57
C MET A 164 8.31 -32.93 4.65
N ASP A 165 8.34 -32.48 5.90
CA ASP A 165 8.92 -33.19 7.04
C ASP A 165 7.94 -34.17 7.72
N LYS A 166 6.67 -34.20 7.28
CA LYS A 166 5.60 -35.12 7.71
C LYS A 166 5.28 -36.14 6.66
#